data_6766bd737b1836c62adfe507fbc667c0
#
_entry.id   6766bd737b1836c62adfe507fbc667c0
#
_cell.length_a   1.000
_cell.length_b   1.000
_cell.length_c   1.000
_cell.angle_alpha   90.00
_cell.angle_beta   90.00
_cell.angle_gamma   90.00
#
_symmetry.space_group_name_H-M   'P 1'
#
loop_
_entity.id
_entity.type
_entity.pdbx_description
1 polymer ?
#
loop_
_entity_poly.entity_id
_entity_poly.type
_entity_poly.pdbx_seq_one_letter_code
_entity_poly.pdbx_strand_id
1 'polypeptide(L)'
;MDTAFEALKKVFGVISLTRAAACEKDKDAIAKLAIEYLREDMLRAKSFKVETRRSDKAFPMTSIELSQYVGNALSDAYEDIEVDVHDPELVVHIEVRDLAAYVHAMPVHGAGGLPVGCSGTAVTLLSGGIDSPVSTYMIAKRGVHLIPVHFFSFPYTSQQAKDKVIELGRLLTEYCGKMTSEVLPGRSAT
;
A
#
# COMPACT_ATOMS: atom_id res chain seq x y z
N MET A 1 10.53 3.90 10.03
CA MET A 1 9.11 3.65 9.71
C MET A 1 8.81 3.88 8.23
N ASP A 2 9.39 4.89 7.59
CA ASP A 2 9.16 5.20 6.17
C ASP A 2 9.62 4.09 5.21
N THR A 3 10.76 3.45 5.47
CA THR A 3 11.28 2.34 4.65
C THR A 3 10.32 1.15 4.59
N ALA A 4 9.71 0.78 5.73
CA ALA A 4 8.72 -0.30 5.78
C ALA A 4 7.42 0.07 5.03
N PHE A 5 6.98 1.31 5.16
CA PHE A 5 5.80 1.81 4.46
C PHE A 5 5.99 1.79 2.93
N GLU A 6 7.13 2.27 2.44
CA GLU A 6 7.47 2.24 1.02
C GLU A 6 7.63 0.80 0.48
N ALA A 7 8.17 -0.12 1.28
CA ALA A 7 8.24 -1.53 0.90
C ALA A 7 6.84 -2.17 0.81
N LEU A 8 5.96 -1.88 1.77
CA LEU A 8 4.59 -2.42 1.77
C LEU A 8 3.75 -1.92 0.60
N LYS A 9 3.97 -0.69 0.10
CA LYS A 9 3.30 -0.15 -1.10
C LYS A 9 3.55 -1.00 -2.35
N LYS A 10 4.68 -1.69 -2.40
CA LYS A 10 5.08 -2.53 -3.55
C LYS A 10 4.57 -3.97 -3.46
N VAL A 11 4.02 -4.39 -2.33
CA VAL A 11 3.56 -5.77 -2.12
C VAL A 11 2.25 -6.02 -2.87
N PHE A 12 2.23 -6.99 -3.77
CA PHE A 12 1.00 -7.42 -4.45
C PHE A 12 0.00 -8.00 -3.45
N GLY A 13 -1.27 -7.63 -3.60
CA GLY A 13 -2.36 -7.92 -2.67
C GLY A 13 -2.67 -6.78 -1.71
N VAL A 14 -1.75 -5.84 -1.51
CA VAL A 14 -2.00 -4.64 -0.70
C VAL A 14 -2.67 -3.57 -1.57
N ILE A 15 -3.94 -3.29 -1.29
CA ILE A 15 -4.75 -2.32 -2.05
C ILE A 15 -4.46 -0.90 -1.56
N SER A 16 -4.43 -0.71 -0.25
CA SER A 16 -4.17 0.59 0.36
C SER A 16 -3.47 0.43 1.71
N LEU A 17 -2.75 1.46 2.08
CA LEU A 17 -2.01 1.58 3.32
C LEU A 17 -2.33 2.92 3.94
N THR A 18 -2.46 2.97 5.24
CA THR A 18 -2.56 4.23 5.96
C THR A 18 -1.72 4.19 7.23
N ARG A 19 -1.22 5.34 7.62
CA ARG A 19 -0.59 5.51 8.93
C ARG A 19 -1.67 5.91 9.91
N ALA A 20 -1.69 5.27 11.05
CA ALA A 20 -2.64 5.57 12.11
C ALA A 20 -1.89 5.85 13.41
N ALA A 21 -2.39 6.82 14.17
CA ALA A 21 -2.02 7.01 15.56
C ALA A 21 -3.00 6.27 16.45
N ALA A 22 -2.55 5.78 17.61
CA ALA A 22 -3.35 5.03 18.56
C ALA A 22 -3.45 5.75 19.90
N CYS A 23 -4.62 5.64 20.54
CA CYS A 23 -4.85 6.12 21.91
C CYS A 23 -5.78 5.18 22.69
N GLU A 24 -6.01 5.51 23.93
CA GLU A 24 -7.01 4.87 24.78
C GLU A 24 -8.42 5.00 24.19
N LYS A 25 -9.30 4.04 24.52
CA LYS A 25 -10.69 4.05 24.10
C LYS A 25 -11.51 5.02 24.97
N ASP A 26 -11.17 6.28 24.84
CA ASP A 26 -11.83 7.40 25.49
C ASP A 26 -12.15 8.50 24.47
N LYS A 27 -13.34 9.10 24.53
CA LYS A 27 -13.80 10.07 23.53
C LYS A 27 -12.91 11.33 23.50
N ASP A 28 -12.44 11.77 24.66
CA ASP A 28 -11.65 13.00 24.79
C ASP A 28 -10.20 12.73 24.32
N ALA A 29 -9.65 11.54 24.63
CA ALA A 29 -8.36 11.10 24.12
C ALA A 29 -8.37 10.96 22.60
N ILE A 30 -9.46 10.43 22.01
CA ILE A 30 -9.61 10.30 20.56
C ILE A 30 -9.69 11.70 19.90
N ALA A 31 -10.50 12.62 20.45
CA ALA A 31 -10.62 13.97 19.92
C ALA A 31 -9.29 14.73 19.98
N LYS A 32 -8.61 14.66 21.11
CA LYS A 32 -7.28 15.27 21.27
C LYS A 32 -6.27 14.70 20.28
N LEU A 33 -6.22 13.38 20.15
CA LEU A 33 -5.32 12.73 19.18
C LEU A 33 -5.63 13.15 17.74
N ALA A 34 -6.92 13.24 17.37
CA ALA A 34 -7.34 13.68 16.04
C ALA A 34 -6.83 15.10 15.74
N ILE A 35 -6.98 16.02 16.68
CA ILE A 35 -6.50 17.40 16.55
C ILE A 35 -4.98 17.45 16.40
N GLU A 36 -4.24 16.71 17.23
CA GLU A 36 -2.78 16.75 17.20
C GLU A 36 -2.19 16.04 15.98
N TYR A 37 -2.67 14.83 15.70
CA TYR A 37 -2.08 13.95 14.68
C TYR A 37 -2.40 14.39 13.25
N LEU A 38 -3.61 14.91 13.01
CA LEU A 38 -4.05 15.31 11.67
C LEU A 38 -3.86 16.81 11.39
N ARG A 39 -3.13 17.51 12.24
CA ARG A 39 -2.94 18.96 12.12
C ARG A 39 -2.52 19.42 10.72
N GLU A 40 -1.53 18.75 10.12
CA GLU A 40 -1.04 19.13 8.80
C GLU A 40 -2.07 18.89 7.70
N ASP A 41 -2.84 17.80 7.80
CA ASP A 41 -3.89 17.45 6.84
C ASP A 41 -5.07 18.42 6.96
N MET A 42 -5.49 18.75 8.18
CA MET A 42 -6.56 19.71 8.47
C MET A 42 -6.22 21.13 7.97
N LEU A 43 -4.97 21.57 8.11
CA LEU A 43 -4.53 22.89 7.63
C LEU A 43 -4.43 22.99 6.10
N ARG A 44 -4.37 21.86 5.39
CA ARG A 44 -4.29 21.82 3.92
C ARG A 44 -5.65 21.68 3.25
N ALA A 45 -6.58 20.99 3.90
CA ALA A 45 -7.90 20.71 3.36
C ALA A 45 -8.85 21.89 3.58
N LYS A 46 -9.79 22.08 2.67
CA LYS A 46 -10.85 23.09 2.77
C LYS A 46 -12.10 22.54 3.43
N SER A 47 -12.32 21.23 3.29
CA SER A 47 -13.47 20.58 3.89
C SER A 47 -13.12 19.18 4.41
N PHE A 48 -13.86 18.75 5.44
CA PHE A 48 -13.65 17.43 6.01
C PHE A 48 -14.95 16.78 6.47
N LYS A 49 -14.87 15.47 6.67
CA LYS A 49 -15.84 14.68 7.45
C LYS A 49 -15.15 13.70 8.38
N VAL A 50 -15.87 13.24 9.39
CA VAL A 50 -15.42 12.18 10.29
C VAL A 50 -16.21 10.92 10.06
N GLU A 51 -15.55 9.80 9.83
CA GLU A 51 -16.12 8.46 9.71
C GLU A 51 -15.61 7.56 10.83
N THR A 52 -16.52 7.07 11.66
CA THR A 52 -16.18 6.16 12.76
C THR A 52 -16.63 4.74 12.45
N ARG A 53 -15.73 3.78 12.67
CA ARG A 53 -16.02 2.34 12.68
C ARG A 53 -15.74 1.77 14.06
N ARG A 54 -16.69 0.98 14.60
CA ARG A 54 -16.51 0.30 15.87
C ARG A 54 -16.62 -1.21 15.69
N SER A 55 -15.58 -1.94 16.05
CA SER A 55 -15.64 -3.38 16.32
C SER A 55 -15.96 -3.65 17.78
N ASP A 56 -15.47 -2.83 18.71
CA ASP A 56 -15.84 -2.89 20.12
C ASP A 56 -17.21 -2.23 20.36
N LYS A 57 -18.21 -3.07 20.59
CA LYS A 57 -19.60 -2.63 20.89
C LYS A 57 -19.78 -2.19 22.35
N ALA A 58 -18.84 -2.47 23.23
CA ALA A 58 -18.90 -2.03 24.62
C ALA A 58 -18.50 -0.55 24.80
N PHE A 59 -17.93 0.08 23.77
CA PHE A 59 -17.64 1.51 23.81
C PHE A 59 -18.94 2.33 23.97
N PRO A 60 -19.00 3.30 24.91
CA PRO A 60 -20.25 3.92 25.35
C PRO A 60 -20.98 4.78 24.31
N MET A 61 -20.30 5.18 23.22
CA MET A 61 -20.91 6.00 22.15
C MET A 61 -21.12 5.17 20.88
N THR A 62 -22.17 5.47 20.12
CA THR A 62 -22.35 4.94 18.77
C THR A 62 -21.32 5.53 17.79
N SER A 63 -21.17 4.92 16.62
CA SER A 63 -20.26 5.46 15.59
C SER A 63 -20.65 6.87 15.16
N ILE A 64 -21.96 7.14 15.06
CA ILE A 64 -22.49 8.46 14.66
C ILE A 64 -22.20 9.51 15.74
N GLU A 65 -22.49 9.20 17.01
CA GLU A 65 -22.22 10.10 18.13
C GLU A 65 -20.72 10.44 18.26
N LEU A 66 -19.84 9.45 18.10
CA LEU A 66 -18.40 9.68 18.15
C LEU A 66 -17.90 10.49 16.95
N SER A 67 -18.44 10.23 15.74
CA SER A 67 -18.12 11.07 14.57
C SER A 67 -18.53 12.53 14.77
N GLN A 68 -19.71 12.77 15.33
CA GLN A 68 -20.20 14.12 15.64
C GLN A 68 -19.34 14.78 16.73
N TYR A 69 -19.04 14.04 17.79
CA TYR A 69 -18.23 14.55 18.90
C TYR A 69 -16.84 15.01 18.42
N VAL A 70 -16.14 14.15 17.68
CA VAL A 70 -14.80 14.47 17.16
C VAL A 70 -14.88 15.52 16.05
N GLY A 71 -15.92 15.48 15.21
CA GLY A 71 -16.16 16.49 14.18
C GLY A 71 -16.29 17.89 14.76
N ASN A 72 -17.09 18.05 15.83
CA ASN A 72 -17.23 19.33 16.54
C ASN A 72 -15.88 19.78 17.13
N ALA A 73 -15.16 18.87 17.80
CA ALA A 73 -13.86 19.20 18.38
C ALA A 73 -12.82 19.63 17.32
N LEU A 74 -12.85 19.04 16.12
CA LEU A 74 -12.01 19.45 15.00
C LEU A 74 -12.44 20.82 14.44
N SER A 75 -13.75 21.08 14.30
CA SER A 75 -14.25 22.39 13.86
C SER A 75 -13.90 23.50 14.84
N ASP A 76 -13.99 23.23 16.14
CA ASP A 76 -13.61 24.20 17.18
C ASP A 76 -12.11 24.50 17.19
N ALA A 77 -11.27 23.50 16.83
CA ALA A 77 -9.82 23.64 16.79
C ALA A 77 -9.30 24.26 15.48
N TYR A 78 -10.06 24.17 14.39
CA TYR A 78 -9.67 24.63 13.05
C TYR A 78 -10.82 25.45 12.44
N GLU A 79 -10.80 26.77 12.65
CA GLU A 79 -11.89 27.69 12.26
C GLU A 79 -12.04 27.85 10.74
N ASP A 80 -10.99 27.61 9.96
CA ASP A 80 -10.96 27.86 8.51
C ASP A 80 -11.39 26.66 7.66
N ILE A 81 -11.84 25.54 8.27
CA ILE A 81 -12.24 24.33 7.55
C ILE A 81 -13.73 24.06 7.67
N GLU A 82 -14.38 23.73 6.58
CA GLU A 82 -15.80 23.44 6.54
C GLU A 82 -16.10 21.94 6.73
N VAL A 83 -17.23 21.62 7.35
CA VAL A 83 -17.73 20.25 7.42
C VAL A 83 -18.56 19.94 6.18
N ASP A 84 -18.08 19.01 5.33
CA ASP A 84 -18.80 18.52 4.17
C ASP A 84 -18.95 17.00 4.23
N VAL A 85 -20.18 16.53 4.45
CA VAL A 85 -20.49 15.10 4.58
C VAL A 85 -20.66 14.40 3.23
N HIS A 86 -20.78 15.14 2.12
CA HIS A 86 -21.08 14.61 0.80
C HIS A 86 -19.82 14.48 -0.05
N ASP A 87 -19.03 15.55 -0.16
CA ASP A 87 -17.81 15.60 -1.01
C ASP A 87 -16.64 16.28 -0.28
N PRO A 88 -16.18 15.72 0.86
CA PRO A 88 -15.08 16.29 1.62
C PRO A 88 -13.73 16.09 0.94
N GLU A 89 -12.86 17.08 1.04
CA GLU A 89 -11.45 16.93 0.63
C GLU A 89 -10.68 16.00 1.58
N LEU A 90 -11.04 15.96 2.86
CA LEU A 90 -10.41 15.11 3.88
C LEU A 90 -11.42 14.23 4.60
N VAL A 91 -11.18 12.93 4.64
CA VAL A 91 -11.95 12.00 5.47
C VAL A 91 -11.10 11.58 6.66
N VAL A 92 -11.53 11.99 7.85
CA VAL A 92 -10.93 11.56 9.12
C VAL A 92 -11.57 10.24 9.53
N HIS A 93 -10.78 9.20 9.63
CA HIS A 93 -11.23 7.88 10.05
C HIS A 93 -10.88 7.61 11.51
N ILE A 94 -11.87 7.16 12.27
CA ILE A 94 -11.73 6.70 13.64
C ILE A 94 -12.12 5.23 13.69
N GLU A 95 -11.22 4.39 14.20
CA GLU A 95 -11.50 2.97 14.41
C GLU A 95 -11.40 2.63 15.89
N VAL A 96 -12.52 2.29 16.52
CA VAL A 96 -12.52 1.77 17.91
C VAL A 96 -12.48 0.25 17.84
N ARG A 97 -11.34 -0.32 18.23
CA ARG A 97 -11.08 -1.76 18.25
C ARG A 97 -10.94 -2.27 19.68
N ASP A 98 -10.74 -3.56 19.84
CA ASP A 98 -10.71 -4.20 21.18
C ASP A 98 -9.65 -3.62 22.11
N LEU A 99 -8.45 -3.36 21.59
CA LEU A 99 -7.30 -2.93 22.38
C LEU A 99 -7.11 -1.42 22.47
N ALA A 100 -7.48 -0.67 21.42
CA ALA A 100 -7.21 0.77 21.30
C ALA A 100 -8.17 1.43 20.32
N ALA A 101 -8.20 2.76 20.34
CA ALA A 101 -8.76 3.57 19.26
C ALA A 101 -7.63 4.04 18.34
N TYR A 102 -7.94 4.13 17.05
CA TYR A 102 -7.01 4.55 16.01
C TYR A 102 -7.60 5.72 15.23
N VAL A 103 -6.76 6.70 14.96
CA VAL A 103 -7.09 7.87 14.14
C VAL A 103 -6.19 7.89 12.92
N HIS A 104 -6.77 8.04 11.75
CA HIS A 104 -6.03 8.14 10.50
C HIS A 104 -6.81 8.91 9.43
N ALA A 105 -6.09 9.33 8.39
CA ALA A 105 -6.63 9.92 7.17
C ALA A 105 -5.70 9.56 5.98
N MET A 106 -6.07 9.98 4.76
CA MET A 106 -5.23 9.93 3.56
C MET A 106 -4.63 8.54 3.26
N PRO A 107 -5.45 7.55 2.89
CA PRO A 107 -4.94 6.26 2.47
C PRO A 107 -4.08 6.39 1.21
N VAL A 108 -2.94 5.73 1.19
CA VAL A 108 -2.05 5.66 0.03
C VAL A 108 -2.29 4.35 -0.70
N HIS A 109 -2.43 4.40 -2.02
CA HIS A 109 -2.62 3.21 -2.83
C HIS A 109 -1.36 2.32 -2.83
N GLY A 110 -1.57 1.03 -2.59
CA GLY A 110 -0.56 0.00 -2.77
C GLY A 110 -0.55 -0.56 -4.20
N ALA A 111 0.29 -1.56 -4.44
CA ALA A 111 0.42 -2.22 -5.74
C ALA A 111 -0.86 -2.93 -6.18
N GLY A 112 -1.74 -3.31 -5.24
CA GLY A 112 -2.95 -4.06 -5.53
C GLY A 112 -2.67 -5.46 -6.09
N GLY A 113 -3.63 -6.02 -6.82
CA GLY A 113 -3.49 -7.36 -7.38
C GLY A 113 -3.79 -8.47 -6.38
N LEU A 114 -3.17 -9.63 -6.57
CA LEU A 114 -3.30 -10.81 -5.72
C LEU A 114 -1.95 -11.15 -5.09
N PRO A 115 -1.92 -11.72 -3.87
CA PRO A 115 -0.69 -12.17 -3.25
C PRO A 115 0.06 -13.17 -4.14
N VAL A 116 1.38 -12.98 -4.30
CA VAL A 116 2.20 -13.85 -5.15
C VAL A 116 2.14 -15.30 -4.65
N GLY A 117 1.93 -16.23 -5.56
CA GLY A 117 1.83 -17.68 -5.29
C GLY A 117 0.41 -18.19 -5.07
N CYS A 118 -0.60 -17.33 -4.87
CA CYS A 118 -1.99 -17.79 -4.68
C CYS A 118 -2.63 -18.35 -5.97
N SER A 119 -2.08 -18.03 -7.15
CA SER A 119 -2.55 -18.51 -8.46
C SER A 119 -1.60 -19.52 -9.12
N GLY A 120 -0.76 -20.17 -8.33
CA GLY A 120 0.19 -21.19 -8.81
C GLY A 120 1.54 -20.62 -9.25
N THR A 121 2.30 -21.41 -9.99
CA THR A 121 3.66 -21.10 -10.44
C THR A 121 3.76 -21.22 -11.96
N ALA A 122 4.51 -20.32 -12.59
CA ALA A 122 4.78 -20.36 -14.03
C ALA A 122 6.22 -19.93 -14.33
N VAL A 123 6.72 -20.37 -15.48
CA VAL A 123 7.99 -19.92 -16.04
C VAL A 123 7.75 -18.69 -16.91
N THR A 124 8.61 -17.67 -16.79
CA THR A 124 8.60 -16.50 -17.67
C THR A 124 9.94 -16.35 -18.37
N LEU A 125 9.93 -15.97 -19.64
CA LEU A 125 11.13 -15.67 -20.39
C LEU A 125 11.50 -14.21 -20.18
N LEU A 126 12.63 -13.95 -19.52
CA LEU A 126 13.11 -12.60 -19.22
C LEU A 126 14.24 -12.22 -20.17
N SER A 127 14.05 -11.16 -20.94
CA SER A 127 15.03 -10.60 -21.87
C SER A 127 15.42 -9.17 -21.48
N GLY A 128 16.42 -8.62 -22.15
CA GLY A 128 16.83 -7.21 -21.97
C GLY A 128 15.92 -6.18 -22.64
N GLY A 129 14.82 -6.61 -23.28
CA GLY A 129 13.78 -5.72 -23.83
C GLY A 129 12.83 -5.19 -22.75
N ILE A 130 11.97 -4.24 -23.12
CA ILE A 130 11.02 -3.61 -22.20
C ILE A 130 9.77 -4.46 -21.94
N ASP A 131 9.35 -5.30 -22.88
CA ASP A 131 8.09 -6.04 -22.82
C ASP A 131 8.13 -7.20 -21.81
N SER A 132 9.26 -7.95 -21.77
CA SER A 132 9.36 -9.12 -20.91
C SER A 132 9.32 -8.80 -19.40
N PRO A 133 9.96 -7.77 -18.85
CA PRO A 133 9.80 -7.41 -17.47
C PRO A 133 8.39 -6.87 -17.16
N VAL A 134 7.76 -6.15 -18.09
CA VAL A 134 6.39 -5.64 -17.92
C VAL A 134 5.39 -6.81 -17.88
N SER A 135 5.48 -7.75 -18.80
CA SER A 135 4.62 -8.93 -18.81
C SER A 135 4.82 -9.80 -17.55
N THR A 136 6.08 -9.98 -17.11
CA THR A 136 6.42 -10.65 -15.86
C THR A 136 5.74 -9.98 -14.66
N TYR A 137 5.86 -8.65 -14.54
CA TYR A 137 5.18 -7.87 -13.51
C TYR A 137 3.66 -8.06 -13.54
N MET A 138 3.04 -7.97 -14.72
CA MET A 138 1.59 -8.09 -14.89
C MET A 138 1.07 -9.47 -14.51
N ILE A 139 1.79 -10.53 -14.81
CA ILE A 139 1.41 -11.90 -14.45
C ILE A 139 1.63 -12.16 -12.96
N ALA A 140 2.75 -11.69 -12.37
CA ALA A 140 2.99 -11.78 -10.94
C ALA A 140 1.90 -11.05 -10.14
N LYS A 141 1.46 -9.88 -10.59
CA LYS A 141 0.36 -9.11 -9.99
C LYS A 141 -0.98 -9.86 -9.96
N ARG A 142 -1.15 -10.90 -10.78
CA ARG A 142 -2.29 -11.81 -10.77
C ARG A 142 -2.14 -12.99 -9.82
N GLY A 143 -1.13 -12.94 -8.95
CA GLY A 143 -0.90 -13.94 -7.91
C GLY A 143 -0.05 -15.14 -8.37
N VAL A 144 0.56 -15.09 -9.55
CA VAL A 144 1.41 -16.18 -10.04
C VAL A 144 2.83 -16.02 -9.49
N HIS A 145 3.37 -17.08 -8.88
CA HIS A 145 4.79 -17.14 -8.57
C HIS A 145 5.59 -17.41 -9.84
N LEU A 146 6.56 -16.56 -10.17
CA LEU A 146 7.28 -16.65 -11.43
C LEU A 146 8.72 -17.12 -11.23
N ILE A 147 9.14 -17.99 -12.16
CA ILE A 147 10.54 -18.45 -12.31
C ILE A 147 11.07 -17.83 -13.60
N PRO A 148 11.85 -16.72 -13.54
CA PRO A 148 12.41 -16.12 -14.72
C PRO A 148 13.51 -16.99 -15.33
N VAL A 149 13.44 -17.21 -16.62
CA VAL A 149 14.45 -17.93 -17.42
C VAL A 149 15.03 -16.97 -18.45
N HIS A 150 16.35 -16.92 -18.53
CA HIS A 150 17.09 -16.18 -19.53
C HIS A 150 17.96 -17.10 -20.36
N PHE A 151 17.85 -17.01 -21.69
CA PHE A 151 18.72 -17.71 -22.62
C PHE A 151 19.97 -16.87 -22.91
N PHE A 152 21.11 -17.36 -22.49
CA PHE A 152 22.40 -16.73 -22.74
C PHE A 152 23.21 -17.55 -23.73
N SER A 153 23.61 -16.97 -24.86
CA SER A 153 24.35 -17.64 -25.92
C SER A 153 25.63 -16.88 -26.22
N PHE A 154 26.76 -17.32 -25.63
CA PHE A 154 28.07 -16.79 -25.97
C PHE A 154 28.55 -17.38 -27.31
N PRO A 155 29.19 -16.58 -28.23
CA PRO A 155 29.51 -15.16 -28.09
C PRO A 155 28.45 -14.20 -28.60
N TYR A 156 27.27 -14.66 -28.99
CA TYR A 156 26.21 -13.85 -29.61
C TYR A 156 25.48 -12.92 -28.63
N THR A 157 25.48 -13.27 -27.35
CA THR A 157 24.92 -12.41 -26.30
C THR A 157 26.04 -11.79 -25.49
N SER A 158 26.09 -10.46 -25.41
CA SER A 158 27.11 -9.75 -24.64
C SER A 158 26.93 -9.91 -23.14
N GLN A 159 28.01 -9.79 -22.37
CA GLN A 159 27.93 -9.77 -20.89
C GLN A 159 27.02 -8.62 -20.40
N GLN A 160 27.10 -7.46 -21.04
CA GLN A 160 26.24 -6.31 -20.71
C GLN A 160 24.76 -6.63 -20.87
N ALA A 161 24.36 -7.42 -21.88
CA ALA A 161 22.97 -7.84 -22.05
C ALA A 161 22.52 -8.76 -20.90
N LYS A 162 23.39 -9.66 -20.44
CA LYS A 162 23.13 -10.52 -19.27
C LYS A 162 22.98 -9.69 -17.99
N ASP A 163 23.90 -8.75 -17.74
CA ASP A 163 23.88 -7.90 -16.55
C ASP A 163 22.61 -7.05 -16.49
N LYS A 164 22.16 -6.54 -17.66
CA LYS A 164 20.87 -5.84 -17.78
C LYS A 164 19.68 -6.71 -17.37
N VAL A 165 19.65 -7.97 -17.80
CA VAL A 165 18.57 -8.90 -17.45
C VAL A 165 18.57 -9.21 -15.95
N ILE A 166 19.75 -9.37 -15.35
CA ILE A 166 19.88 -9.56 -13.90
C ILE A 166 19.35 -8.35 -13.14
N GLU A 167 19.68 -7.13 -13.58
CA GLU A 167 19.19 -5.91 -12.95
C GLU A 167 17.65 -5.76 -13.09
N LEU A 168 17.10 -6.08 -14.27
CA LEU A 168 15.63 -6.11 -14.46
C LEU A 168 14.96 -7.14 -13.54
N GLY A 169 15.56 -8.32 -13.39
CA GLY A 169 15.11 -9.34 -12.45
C GLY A 169 15.14 -8.84 -11.00
N ARG A 170 16.18 -8.13 -10.61
CA ARG A 170 16.33 -7.54 -9.28
C ARG A 170 15.23 -6.49 -9.00
N LEU A 171 14.94 -5.61 -9.95
CA LEU A 171 13.86 -4.63 -9.83
C LEU A 171 12.49 -5.31 -9.66
N LEU A 172 12.27 -6.41 -10.37
CA LEU A 172 11.03 -7.18 -10.24
C LEU A 172 10.87 -7.79 -8.84
N THR A 173 11.97 -8.17 -8.15
CA THR A 173 11.88 -8.73 -6.79
C THR A 173 11.31 -7.77 -5.76
N GLU A 174 11.34 -6.46 -6.01
CA GLU A 174 10.74 -5.46 -5.13
C GLU A 174 9.21 -5.61 -5.04
N TYR A 175 8.57 -6.15 -6.07
CA TYR A 175 7.13 -6.38 -6.16
C TYR A 175 6.74 -7.85 -6.02
N CYS A 176 7.53 -8.72 -6.66
CA CYS A 176 7.22 -10.15 -6.77
C CYS A 176 7.77 -10.98 -5.61
N GLY A 177 8.55 -10.35 -4.71
CA GLY A 177 9.28 -11.06 -3.66
C GLY A 177 10.47 -11.86 -4.23
N LYS A 178 10.98 -12.81 -3.47
CA LYS A 178 12.15 -13.59 -3.87
C LYS A 178 11.82 -14.47 -5.09
N MET A 179 12.57 -14.28 -6.18
CA MET A 179 12.50 -15.10 -7.38
C MET A 179 13.80 -15.88 -7.56
N THR A 180 13.70 -17.14 -7.96
CA THR A 180 14.84 -17.94 -8.39
C THR A 180 14.92 -17.82 -9.91
N SER A 181 16.00 -17.24 -10.45
CA SER A 181 16.22 -17.11 -11.89
C SER A 181 17.12 -18.22 -12.40
N GLU A 182 16.78 -18.76 -13.55
CA GLU A 182 17.57 -19.76 -14.29
C GLU A 182 18.21 -19.10 -15.52
N VAL A 183 19.51 -19.31 -15.68
CA VAL A 183 20.25 -18.89 -16.88
C VAL A 183 20.60 -20.16 -17.67
N LEU A 184 19.92 -20.34 -18.78
CA LEU A 184 20.15 -21.51 -19.64
C LEU A 184 21.11 -21.16 -20.76
N PRO A 185 22.11 -22.04 -21.08
CA PRO A 185 22.96 -21.86 -22.25
C PRO A 185 22.09 -21.99 -23.51
N GLY A 186 22.11 -20.99 -24.38
CA GLY A 186 21.54 -21.12 -25.71
C GLY A 186 22.31 -22.20 -26.48
N ARG A 187 21.64 -23.17 -27.10
CA ARG A 187 22.30 -24.12 -28.00
C ARG A 187 22.80 -23.34 -29.22
N SER A 188 24.10 -23.48 -29.54
CA SER A 188 24.58 -23.12 -30.87
C SER A 188 23.82 -24.00 -31.87
N ALA A 189 23.09 -23.38 -32.81
CA ALA A 189 22.61 -24.10 -33.97
C ALA A 189 23.82 -24.60 -34.74
N THR A 190 24.05 -25.88 -34.71
CA THR A 190 24.94 -26.58 -35.66
C THR A 190 24.25 -26.71 -36.99
#